data_99a18b70859c02c39f5af86fbc60fe8a
#
_entry.id   99a18b70859c02c39f5af86fbc60fe8a
#
_cell.length_a   1.000
_cell.length_b   1.000
_cell.length_c   1.000
_cell.angle_alpha   90.00
_cell.angle_beta   90.00
_cell.angle_gamma   90.00
#
_symmetry.space_group_name_H-M   'P 1'
#
loop_
_entity.id
_entity.type
_entity.pdbx_description
1 polymer ?
#
loop_
_entity_poly.entity_id
_entity_poly.type
_entity_poly.pdbx_seq_one_letter_code
_entity_poly.pdbx_strand_id
1 'polypeptide(L)'
;MAKHKLDILVPIYNESEEVVKPLLDSIQLQQNVKFDEIGVIICCDGGSARISDLLMSIYDFDIKFYVEEHRGVSATRNACLDKSEAEYVMFCDADDMFLSNIGLWMIFNEINNSGFDTLVSAFLEETRNPADKNQVMYVPHEMDSTFVHAKVHRRQFLLDNNIRWNDSLTIHEDSYFNCLCQKLADPERAKYCPMPYYLWKWRDESVCRHDPKYILKTYNNMLDSNTALVNQFLERNRGDDAKFYATSMITDAYYTLNKDEWINQDNQEYRRNTELRFKKYWQDFKNLYESVDLGVKYQITAGIRQRFFAEGLLHETQTFDQWIKHIEEMED
;
A
#
# COMPACT_ATOMS: atom_id res chain seq x y z
N MET A 1 27.80 12.74 -3.49
CA MET A 1 27.32 12.13 -2.24
C MET A 1 25.86 12.54 -2.07
N ALA A 2 25.00 11.66 -1.55
CA ALA A 2 23.61 12.02 -1.25
C ALA A 2 23.57 13.24 -0.31
N LYS A 3 22.62 14.15 -0.51
CA LYS A 3 22.50 15.36 0.32
C LYS A 3 22.00 14.99 1.72
N HIS A 4 21.02 14.09 1.80
CA HIS A 4 20.43 13.58 3.04
C HIS A 4 20.59 12.06 3.12
N LYS A 5 20.52 11.54 4.32
CA LYS A 5 20.45 10.10 4.56
C LYS A 5 19.04 9.58 4.28
N LEU A 6 18.02 10.34 4.68
CA LEU A 6 16.61 10.00 4.50
C LEU A 6 15.84 11.22 3.99
N ASP A 7 15.09 11.04 2.91
CA ASP A 7 14.01 11.97 2.50
C ASP A 7 12.64 11.37 2.83
N ILE A 8 11.80 12.15 3.48
CA ILE A 8 10.39 11.86 3.72
C ILE A 8 9.59 12.49 2.59
N LEU A 9 8.87 11.67 1.82
CA LEU A 9 8.17 12.02 0.60
C LEU A 9 6.68 12.14 0.87
N VAL A 10 6.14 13.35 0.73
CA VAL A 10 4.78 13.69 1.16
C VAL A 10 3.96 14.20 -0.03
N PRO A 11 3.08 13.37 -0.60
CA PRO A 11 2.12 13.82 -1.59
C PRO A 11 1.00 14.61 -0.91
N ILE A 12 0.59 15.73 -1.50
CA ILE A 12 -0.58 16.51 -1.06
C ILE A 12 -1.40 16.94 -2.28
N TYR A 13 -2.67 17.27 -2.06
CA TYR A 13 -3.55 17.82 -3.10
C TYR A 13 -4.19 19.15 -2.67
N ASN A 14 -5.06 19.10 -1.68
CA ASN A 14 -5.76 20.27 -1.12
C ASN A 14 -5.54 20.41 0.39
N GLU A 15 -4.62 19.65 0.96
CA GLU A 15 -4.31 19.70 2.39
C GLU A 15 -3.78 21.09 2.77
N SER A 16 -4.33 21.66 3.85
CA SER A 16 -3.85 22.90 4.42
C SER A 16 -2.59 22.68 5.27
N GLU A 17 -1.91 23.78 5.62
CA GLU A 17 -0.75 23.72 6.53
C GLU A 17 -1.08 23.09 7.87
N GLU A 18 -2.31 23.30 8.38
CA GLU A 18 -2.78 22.71 9.63
C GLU A 18 -2.85 21.19 9.58
N VAL A 19 -3.10 20.62 8.39
CA VAL A 19 -3.11 19.16 8.18
C VAL A 19 -1.69 18.61 8.12
N VAL A 20 -0.78 19.30 7.43
CA VAL A 20 0.61 18.87 7.25
C VAL A 20 1.47 19.10 8.50
N LYS A 21 1.16 20.14 9.27
CA LYS A 21 1.95 20.56 10.43
C LYS A 21 2.18 19.46 11.48
N PRO A 22 1.19 18.63 11.87
CA PRO A 22 1.43 17.52 12.80
C PRO A 22 2.51 16.53 12.35
N LEU A 23 2.59 16.22 11.05
CA LEU A 23 3.68 15.40 10.52
C LEU A 23 5.03 16.09 10.71
N LEU A 24 5.15 17.36 10.30
CA LEU A 24 6.41 18.13 10.44
C LEU A 24 6.82 18.30 11.90
N ASP A 25 5.87 18.61 12.80
CA ASP A 25 6.13 18.70 14.24
C ASP A 25 6.64 17.36 14.80
N SER A 26 6.06 16.24 14.37
CA SER A 26 6.48 14.90 14.82
C SER A 26 7.89 14.53 14.35
N ILE A 27 8.33 15.06 13.20
CA ILE A 27 9.71 14.94 12.73
C ILE A 27 10.63 15.81 13.58
N GLN A 28 10.25 17.06 13.87
CA GLN A 28 11.03 17.98 14.71
C GLN A 28 11.23 17.45 16.14
N LEU A 29 10.30 16.67 16.66
CA LEU A 29 10.36 16.07 17.99
C LEU A 29 11.25 14.83 18.07
N GLN A 30 11.83 14.36 16.96
CA GLN A 30 12.69 13.19 16.95
C GLN A 30 13.98 13.43 17.71
N GLN A 31 14.43 12.42 18.45
CA GLN A 31 15.62 12.46 19.29
C GLN A 31 16.74 11.56 18.72
N ASN A 32 17.96 11.88 19.09
CA ASN A 32 19.15 11.13 18.70
C ASN A 32 19.38 11.03 17.18
N VAL A 33 18.88 12.03 16.43
CA VAL A 33 19.09 12.18 14.99
C VAL A 33 19.75 13.51 14.68
N LYS A 34 20.37 13.61 13.52
CA LYS A 34 20.89 14.87 12.99
C LYS A 34 19.91 15.37 11.94
N PHE A 35 19.33 16.54 12.15
CA PHE A 35 18.34 17.10 11.25
C PHE A 35 18.91 17.46 9.87
N ASP A 36 20.20 17.74 9.76
CA ASP A 36 20.89 17.95 8.50
C ASP A 36 21.03 16.67 7.63
N GLU A 37 20.76 15.49 8.20
CA GLU A 37 20.66 14.21 7.49
C GLU A 37 19.22 13.91 7.01
N ILE A 38 18.23 14.79 7.28
CA ILE A 38 16.81 14.59 6.98
C ILE A 38 16.34 15.64 5.98
N GLY A 39 15.65 15.20 4.94
CA GLY A 39 14.88 16.05 4.04
C GLY A 39 13.39 15.70 4.06
N VAL A 40 12.54 16.68 3.79
CA VAL A 40 11.11 16.48 3.53
C VAL A 40 10.80 17.07 2.17
N ILE A 41 10.27 16.27 1.27
CA ILE A 41 9.87 16.69 -0.07
C ILE A 41 8.35 16.60 -0.15
N ILE A 42 7.71 17.76 -0.28
CA ILE A 42 6.26 17.88 -0.39
C ILE A 42 5.92 18.20 -1.85
N CYS A 43 5.15 17.36 -2.51
CA CYS A 43 4.65 17.61 -3.86
C CYS A 43 3.13 17.76 -3.83
N CYS A 44 2.65 18.89 -4.37
CA CYS A 44 1.22 19.16 -4.53
C CYS A 44 0.76 18.72 -5.93
N ASP A 45 -0.26 17.86 -5.97
CA ASP A 45 -0.85 17.27 -7.19
C ASP A 45 -1.78 18.26 -7.93
N GLY A 46 -1.28 19.43 -8.29
CA GLY A 46 -2.05 20.45 -9.03
C GLY A 46 -3.17 21.13 -8.23
N GLY A 47 -3.33 20.79 -6.96
CA GLY A 47 -4.35 21.34 -6.07
C GLY A 47 -4.07 22.78 -5.60
N SER A 48 -4.91 23.23 -4.66
CA SER A 48 -4.80 24.56 -4.06
C SER A 48 -3.88 24.62 -2.84
N ALA A 49 -3.36 23.47 -2.39
CA ALA A 49 -2.45 23.43 -1.24
C ALA A 49 -1.22 24.34 -1.46
N ARG A 50 -0.84 25.03 -0.40
CA ARG A 50 0.39 25.85 -0.36
C ARG A 50 1.03 25.66 1.00
N ILE A 51 2.34 25.56 0.98
CA ILE A 51 3.18 25.52 2.18
C ILE A 51 4.00 26.80 2.19
N SER A 52 3.83 27.63 3.21
CA SER A 52 4.49 28.91 3.29
C SER A 52 5.98 28.77 3.62
N ASP A 53 6.79 29.68 3.12
CA ASP A 53 8.20 29.77 3.49
C ASP A 53 8.39 29.94 5.00
N LEU A 54 7.43 30.60 5.67
CA LEU A 54 7.45 30.76 7.11
C LEU A 54 7.34 29.42 7.82
N LEU A 55 6.37 28.56 7.43
CA LEU A 55 6.22 27.23 8.02
C LEU A 55 7.46 26.39 7.76
N MET A 56 8.00 26.41 6.54
CA MET A 56 9.22 25.64 6.21
C MET A 56 10.44 26.09 7.00
N SER A 57 10.53 27.40 7.34
CA SER A 57 11.70 27.98 8.01
C SER A 57 11.80 27.74 9.52
N ILE A 58 10.75 27.21 10.15
CA ILE A 58 10.75 26.98 11.61
C ILE A 58 11.29 25.61 12.04
N TYR A 59 11.60 24.74 11.07
CA TYR A 59 12.12 23.40 11.32
C TYR A 59 13.63 23.31 11.09
N ASP A 60 14.31 22.42 11.79
CA ASP A 60 15.77 22.25 11.72
C ASP A 60 16.22 21.32 10.56
N PHE A 61 15.27 20.71 9.84
CA PHE A 61 15.50 19.85 8.66
C PHE A 61 15.13 20.57 7.36
N ASP A 62 15.67 20.09 6.24
CA ASP A 62 15.41 20.68 4.91
C ASP A 62 14.02 20.34 4.42
N ILE A 63 13.23 21.35 4.04
CA ILE A 63 11.90 21.15 3.45
C ILE A 63 11.88 21.77 2.06
N LYS A 64 11.40 21.00 1.09
CA LYS A 64 11.16 21.47 -0.28
C LYS A 64 9.72 21.26 -0.67
N PHE A 65 9.11 22.29 -1.24
CA PHE A 65 7.74 22.25 -1.73
C PHE A 65 7.72 22.45 -3.24
N TYR A 66 6.96 21.57 -3.94
CA TYR A 66 6.78 21.62 -5.39
C TYR A 66 5.31 21.53 -5.75
N VAL A 67 4.91 22.17 -6.82
CA VAL A 67 3.57 22.03 -7.41
C VAL A 67 3.73 21.32 -8.74
N GLU A 68 3.02 20.22 -8.89
CA GLU A 68 3.02 19.39 -10.09
C GLU A 68 1.69 19.53 -10.85
N GLU A 69 1.62 19.00 -12.04
CA GLU A 69 0.36 18.85 -12.76
C GLU A 69 -0.51 17.78 -12.10
N HIS A 70 -1.83 17.98 -12.04
CA HIS A 70 -2.75 17.01 -11.42
C HIS A 70 -2.80 15.70 -12.22
N ARG A 71 -2.31 14.63 -11.62
CA ARG A 71 -2.23 13.29 -12.21
C ARG A 71 -2.52 12.16 -11.22
N GLY A 72 -2.91 12.49 -10.00
CA GLY A 72 -3.21 11.54 -8.94
C GLY A 72 -2.02 11.20 -8.02
N VAL A 73 -2.34 10.53 -6.91
CA VAL A 73 -1.40 10.26 -5.82
C VAL A 73 -0.16 9.44 -6.26
N SER A 74 -0.34 8.45 -7.13
CA SER A 74 0.76 7.63 -7.68
C SER A 74 1.78 8.48 -8.45
N ALA A 75 1.31 9.35 -9.34
CA ALA A 75 2.17 10.26 -10.09
C ALA A 75 2.87 11.27 -9.17
N THR A 76 2.18 11.76 -8.16
CA THR A 76 2.74 12.69 -7.17
C THR A 76 3.80 12.02 -6.29
N ARG A 77 3.59 10.78 -5.85
CA ARG A 77 4.62 9.99 -5.15
C ARG A 77 5.84 9.74 -6.03
N ASN A 78 5.65 9.47 -7.33
CA ASN A 78 6.74 9.36 -8.29
C ASN A 78 7.49 10.70 -8.45
N ALA A 79 6.79 11.82 -8.52
CA ALA A 79 7.41 13.15 -8.59
C ALA A 79 8.26 13.45 -7.34
N CYS A 80 7.76 13.12 -6.13
CA CYS A 80 8.56 13.22 -4.91
C CYS A 80 9.85 12.37 -4.99
N LEU A 81 9.74 11.13 -5.46
CA LEU A 81 10.89 10.22 -5.61
C LEU A 81 11.92 10.77 -6.60
N ASP A 82 11.48 11.38 -7.70
CA ASP A 82 12.36 11.97 -8.71
C ASP A 82 13.12 13.19 -8.20
N LYS A 83 12.53 13.94 -7.27
CA LYS A 83 13.15 15.12 -6.65
C LYS A 83 14.06 14.78 -5.48
N SER A 84 13.97 13.57 -4.96
CA SER A 84 14.85 13.10 -3.89
C SER A 84 16.26 12.82 -4.39
N GLU A 85 17.26 13.19 -3.58
CA GLU A 85 18.66 12.85 -3.76
C GLU A 85 19.23 12.09 -2.55
N ALA A 86 18.36 11.69 -1.60
CA ALA A 86 18.73 10.97 -0.41
C ALA A 86 19.17 9.52 -0.69
N GLU A 87 19.84 8.91 0.28
CA GLU A 87 20.21 7.50 0.23
C GLU A 87 18.99 6.60 0.40
N TYR A 88 18.09 6.98 1.30
CA TYR A 88 16.83 6.29 1.60
C TYR A 88 15.64 7.23 1.44
N VAL A 89 14.47 6.64 1.19
CA VAL A 89 13.21 7.37 1.07
C VAL A 89 12.10 6.67 1.88
N MET A 90 11.20 7.47 2.43
CA MET A 90 10.00 7.03 3.14
C MET A 90 8.81 7.82 2.62
N PHE A 91 7.77 7.14 2.15
CA PHE A 91 6.53 7.82 1.80
C PHE A 91 5.66 7.97 3.05
N CYS A 92 5.11 9.17 3.25
CA CYS A 92 4.21 9.48 4.35
C CYS A 92 3.00 10.25 3.81
N ASP A 93 1.81 9.90 4.28
CA ASP A 93 0.63 10.71 4.00
C ASP A 93 0.66 11.97 4.88
N ALA A 94 0.17 13.08 4.35
CA ALA A 94 0.33 14.41 4.95
C ALA A 94 -0.41 14.59 6.27
N ASP A 95 -1.47 13.81 6.49
CA ASP A 95 -2.35 13.82 7.66
C ASP A 95 -1.93 12.84 8.75
N ASP A 96 -0.83 12.10 8.55
CA ASP A 96 -0.27 11.15 9.50
C ASP A 96 0.83 11.77 10.38
N MET A 97 1.48 10.97 11.21
CA MET A 97 2.59 11.42 12.05
C MET A 97 3.47 10.28 12.56
N PHE A 98 4.67 10.63 13.02
CA PHE A 98 5.47 9.72 13.82
C PHE A 98 4.85 9.57 15.23
N LEU A 99 4.63 8.34 15.64
CA LEU A 99 4.07 8.00 16.95
C LEU A 99 5.08 8.20 18.08
N SER A 100 6.35 7.90 17.79
CA SER A 100 7.45 7.88 18.77
C SER A 100 8.51 8.92 18.42
N ASN A 101 9.09 9.55 19.43
CA ASN A 101 10.20 10.50 19.27
C ASN A 101 11.56 9.84 18.99
N ILE A 102 11.63 8.53 18.86
CA ILE A 102 12.83 7.75 18.48
C ILE A 102 12.65 6.97 17.17
N GLY A 103 11.55 7.20 16.45
CA GLY A 103 11.26 6.47 15.22
C GLY A 103 12.35 6.64 14.16
N LEU A 104 12.77 7.86 13.88
CA LEU A 104 13.86 8.13 12.93
C LEU A 104 15.20 7.62 13.42
N TRP A 105 15.48 7.66 14.73
CA TRP A 105 16.69 7.05 15.29
C TRP A 105 16.72 5.53 15.01
N MET A 106 15.60 4.84 15.17
CA MET A 106 15.51 3.40 14.85
C MET A 106 15.81 3.13 13.38
N ILE A 107 15.25 3.91 12.47
CA ILE A 107 15.52 3.82 11.03
C ILE A 107 17.01 4.05 10.75
N PHE A 108 17.61 5.12 11.31
CA PHE A 108 19.02 5.44 11.11
C PHE A 108 19.96 4.40 11.71
N ASN A 109 19.55 3.78 12.82
CA ASN A 109 20.30 2.67 13.41
C ASN A 109 20.37 1.46 12.47
N GLU A 110 19.23 1.09 11.82
CA GLU A 110 19.23 0.03 10.82
C GLU A 110 20.06 0.39 9.58
N ILE A 111 19.97 1.62 9.10
CA ILE A 111 20.77 2.12 7.97
C ILE A 111 22.28 2.00 8.30
N ASN A 112 22.68 2.46 9.48
CA ASN A 112 24.10 2.52 9.86
C ASN A 112 24.69 1.15 10.17
N ASN A 113 23.92 0.21 10.71
CA ASN A 113 24.41 -1.11 11.13
C ASN A 113 24.52 -2.10 9.98
N SER A 114 23.50 -2.21 9.15
CA SER A 114 23.47 -3.24 8.12
C SER A 114 23.02 -2.74 6.75
N GLY A 115 22.36 -1.59 6.70
CA GLY A 115 21.65 -1.15 5.52
C GLY A 115 20.56 -2.15 5.09
N PHE A 116 19.73 -1.75 4.18
CA PHE A 116 18.66 -2.60 3.66
C PHE A 116 18.23 -2.11 2.27
N ASP A 117 17.50 -2.92 1.52
CA ASP A 117 16.80 -2.51 0.31
C ASP A 117 15.39 -2.01 0.67
N THR A 118 14.72 -2.73 1.57
CA THR A 118 13.42 -2.33 2.13
C THR A 118 13.36 -2.66 3.62
N LEU A 119 12.84 -1.74 4.40
CA LEU A 119 12.50 -1.91 5.80
C LEU A 119 11.00 -1.75 5.95
N VAL A 120 10.33 -2.79 6.40
CA VAL A 120 8.91 -2.78 6.77
C VAL A 120 8.83 -2.69 8.29
N SER A 121 8.09 -1.73 8.82
CA SER A 121 7.89 -1.62 10.27
C SER A 121 6.42 -1.77 10.63
N ALA A 122 6.17 -2.18 11.86
CA ALA A 122 4.84 -2.09 12.44
C ALA A 122 4.39 -0.63 12.49
N PHE A 123 3.09 -0.41 12.42
CA PHE A 123 2.46 0.90 12.64
C PHE A 123 1.15 0.75 13.41
N LEU A 124 0.64 1.85 13.96
CA LEU A 124 -0.67 1.90 14.58
C LEU A 124 -1.66 2.62 13.67
N GLU A 125 -2.85 2.07 13.58
CA GLU A 125 -4.01 2.73 12.99
C GLU A 125 -4.87 3.31 14.09
N GLU A 126 -5.10 4.62 14.06
CA GLU A 126 -6.13 5.26 14.89
C GLU A 126 -7.50 5.01 14.27
N THR A 127 -8.43 4.46 15.02
CA THR A 127 -9.79 4.19 14.56
C THR A 127 -10.82 4.53 15.65
N ARG A 128 -12.09 4.38 15.35
CA ARG A 128 -13.19 4.62 16.29
C ARG A 128 -13.81 3.30 16.73
N ASN A 129 -14.13 3.20 18.02
CA ASN A 129 -14.83 2.05 18.54
C ASN A 129 -16.21 1.92 17.86
N PRO A 130 -16.53 0.77 17.24
CA PRO A 130 -17.84 0.57 16.61
C PRO A 130 -19.03 0.73 17.57
N ALA A 131 -18.85 0.44 18.85
CA ALA A 131 -19.89 0.58 19.88
C ALA A 131 -20.03 2.00 20.43
N ASP A 132 -18.96 2.80 20.40
CA ASP A 132 -18.94 4.19 20.84
C ASP A 132 -17.96 5.01 19.98
N LYS A 133 -18.48 5.69 18.99
CA LYS A 133 -17.68 6.46 18.01
C LYS A 133 -16.86 7.60 18.65
N ASN A 134 -17.15 8.00 19.89
CA ASN A 134 -16.34 9.00 20.62
C ASN A 134 -15.07 8.37 21.22
N GLN A 135 -15.01 7.06 21.34
CA GLN A 135 -13.84 6.36 21.86
C GLN A 135 -12.84 6.08 20.75
N VAL A 136 -11.62 6.58 20.91
CA VAL A 136 -10.48 6.28 20.05
C VAL A 136 -9.92 4.89 20.38
N MET A 137 -9.60 4.13 19.37
CA MET A 137 -8.91 2.84 19.46
C MET A 137 -7.66 2.86 18.57
N TYR A 138 -6.67 2.06 18.93
CA TYR A 138 -5.47 1.87 18.13
C TYR A 138 -5.35 0.40 17.74
N VAL A 139 -5.25 0.15 16.44
CA VAL A 139 -5.09 -1.19 15.87
C VAL A 139 -3.64 -1.35 15.39
N PRO A 140 -2.89 -2.33 15.92
CA PRO A 140 -1.55 -2.59 15.44
C PRO A 140 -1.58 -3.33 14.10
N HIS A 141 -0.74 -2.89 13.17
CA HIS A 141 -0.44 -3.57 11.92
C HIS A 141 1.01 -4.07 11.97
N GLU A 142 1.17 -5.38 12.06
CA GLU A 142 2.47 -6.04 12.08
C GLU A 142 2.76 -6.64 10.71
N MET A 143 4.00 -6.50 10.22
CA MET A 143 4.45 -7.06 8.94
C MET A 143 3.51 -6.78 7.75
N ASP A 144 2.80 -5.65 7.81
CA ASP A 144 1.89 -5.29 6.73
C ASP A 144 2.64 -5.02 5.43
N SER A 145 2.23 -5.70 4.37
CA SER A 145 2.84 -5.59 3.04
C SER A 145 2.04 -4.75 2.06
N THR A 146 0.91 -4.19 2.49
CA THR A 146 -0.04 -3.54 1.58
C THR A 146 -0.03 -2.02 1.68
N PHE A 147 -0.19 -1.46 2.88
CA PHE A 147 -0.24 -0.01 3.07
C PHE A 147 1.12 0.67 2.88
N VAL A 148 1.11 1.96 2.52
CA VAL A 148 2.34 2.75 2.35
C VAL A 148 3.06 3.02 3.68
N HIS A 149 2.35 2.95 4.80
CA HIS A 149 2.79 3.38 6.12
C HIS A 149 4.02 2.65 6.64
N ALA A 150 4.90 3.37 7.31
CA ALA A 150 6.07 2.85 8.04
C ALA A 150 7.04 2.01 7.19
N LYS A 151 7.18 2.31 5.90
CA LYS A 151 8.12 1.62 5.01
C LYS A 151 9.21 2.56 4.53
N VAL A 152 10.44 2.09 4.59
CA VAL A 152 11.63 2.82 4.13
C VAL A 152 12.34 1.99 3.07
N HIS A 153 12.74 2.64 1.99
CA HIS A 153 13.40 1.99 0.86
C HIS A 153 14.72 2.66 0.54
N ARG A 154 15.74 1.87 0.22
CA ARG A 154 16.96 2.40 -0.37
C ARG A 154 16.62 2.96 -1.76
N ARG A 155 16.83 4.26 -1.96
CA ARG A 155 16.42 4.93 -3.20
C ARG A 155 17.05 4.29 -4.43
N GLN A 156 18.34 3.96 -4.39
CA GLN A 156 19.03 3.33 -5.52
C GLN A 156 18.45 1.95 -5.85
N PHE A 157 17.99 1.18 -4.86
CA PHE A 157 17.28 -0.09 -5.10
C PHE A 157 16.01 0.11 -5.93
N LEU A 158 15.21 1.14 -5.62
CA LEU A 158 14.01 1.47 -6.40
C LEU A 158 14.37 1.83 -7.85
N LEU A 159 15.42 2.64 -8.04
CA LEU A 159 15.86 3.08 -9.36
C LEU A 159 16.45 1.92 -10.18
N ASP A 160 17.34 1.12 -9.62
CA ASP A 160 18.00 0.00 -10.29
C ASP A 160 16.99 -1.05 -10.77
N ASN A 161 15.91 -1.24 -10.02
CA ASN A 161 14.86 -2.19 -10.34
C ASN A 161 13.69 -1.55 -11.07
N ASN A 162 13.77 -0.27 -11.45
CA ASN A 162 12.67 0.48 -12.06
C ASN A 162 11.34 0.26 -11.32
N ILE A 163 11.38 0.37 -9.98
CA ILE A 163 10.19 0.28 -9.13
C ILE A 163 9.57 1.66 -9.03
N ARG A 164 8.35 1.79 -9.51
CA ARG A 164 7.58 3.05 -9.53
C ARG A 164 6.14 2.79 -9.10
N TRP A 165 5.51 3.80 -8.57
CA TRP A 165 4.06 3.82 -8.42
C TRP A 165 3.40 3.73 -9.78
N ASN A 166 2.34 2.95 -9.89
CA ASN A 166 1.63 2.82 -11.17
C ASN A 166 0.56 3.91 -11.28
N ASP A 167 0.79 4.88 -12.16
CA ASP A 167 -0.08 6.05 -12.37
C ASP A 167 -1.49 5.67 -12.87
N SER A 168 -1.69 4.46 -13.40
CA SER A 168 -3.01 3.98 -13.82
C SER A 168 -3.87 3.46 -12.65
N LEU A 169 -3.27 3.27 -11.46
CA LEU A 169 -3.97 2.77 -10.28
C LEU A 169 -4.35 3.93 -9.37
N THR A 170 -5.63 4.03 -9.05
CA THR A 170 -6.19 5.04 -8.13
C THR A 170 -6.43 4.50 -6.73
N ILE A 171 -6.54 3.19 -6.58
CA ILE A 171 -6.73 2.46 -5.33
C ILE A 171 -5.95 1.16 -5.45
N HIS A 172 -5.42 0.64 -4.33
CA HIS A 172 -4.53 -0.53 -4.26
C HIS A 172 -3.17 -0.33 -4.95
N GLU A 173 -2.80 0.92 -5.24
CA GLU A 173 -1.47 1.31 -5.72
C GLU A 173 -0.38 0.99 -4.69
N ASP A 174 -0.72 1.07 -3.40
CA ASP A 174 0.15 0.73 -2.28
C ASP A 174 0.54 -0.74 -2.31
N SER A 175 -0.45 -1.62 -2.46
CA SER A 175 -0.24 -3.07 -2.55
C SER A 175 0.65 -3.43 -3.73
N TYR A 176 0.42 -2.82 -4.89
CA TYR A 176 1.26 -3.00 -6.08
C TYR A 176 2.73 -2.61 -5.81
N PHE A 177 2.95 -1.39 -5.31
CA PHE A 177 4.29 -0.86 -5.07
C PHE A 177 5.04 -1.66 -4.00
N ASN A 178 4.40 -1.91 -2.87
CA ASN A 178 5.02 -2.60 -1.74
C ASN A 178 5.31 -4.08 -2.04
N CYS A 179 4.42 -4.76 -2.78
CA CYS A 179 4.68 -6.13 -3.23
C CYS A 179 5.91 -6.20 -4.14
N LEU A 180 6.07 -5.25 -5.08
CA LEU A 180 7.28 -5.18 -5.91
C LEU A 180 8.53 -4.96 -5.04
N CYS A 181 8.49 -4.00 -4.12
CA CYS A 181 9.62 -3.72 -3.23
C CYS A 181 10.04 -4.96 -2.45
N GLN A 182 9.09 -5.69 -1.86
CA GLN A 182 9.40 -6.86 -1.05
C GLN A 182 9.90 -8.05 -1.88
N LYS A 183 9.32 -8.25 -3.06
CA LYS A 183 9.69 -9.39 -3.92
C LYS A 183 10.98 -9.19 -4.69
N LEU A 184 11.36 -7.96 -4.98
CA LEU A 184 12.59 -7.64 -5.70
C LEU A 184 13.78 -7.34 -4.78
N ALA A 185 13.54 -7.07 -3.49
CA ALA A 185 14.62 -6.91 -2.51
C ALA A 185 15.40 -8.21 -2.33
N ASP A 186 16.71 -8.08 -2.10
CA ASP A 186 17.51 -9.19 -1.63
C ASP A 186 16.94 -9.68 -0.27
N PRO A 187 16.67 -10.99 -0.10
CA PRO A 187 16.14 -11.53 1.15
C PRO A 187 16.95 -11.15 2.41
N GLU A 188 18.28 -11.01 2.29
CA GLU A 188 19.13 -10.58 3.40
C GLU A 188 19.03 -9.08 3.68
N ARG A 189 18.54 -8.32 2.70
CA ARG A 189 18.36 -6.86 2.74
C ARG A 189 16.90 -6.42 2.88
N ALA A 190 15.97 -7.37 2.95
CA ALA A 190 14.59 -7.13 3.34
C ALA A 190 14.49 -7.23 4.87
N LYS A 191 14.26 -6.11 5.55
CA LYS A 191 14.26 -6.01 7.02
C LYS A 191 12.85 -5.78 7.55
N TYR A 192 12.66 -6.21 8.79
CA TYR A 192 11.44 -5.98 9.53
C TYR A 192 11.74 -5.39 10.92
N CYS A 193 11.00 -4.34 11.29
CA CYS A 193 11.04 -3.73 12.62
C CYS A 193 9.68 -3.93 13.32
N PRO A 194 9.60 -4.67 14.43
CA PRO A 194 8.34 -4.92 15.13
C PRO A 194 7.84 -3.73 15.96
N MET A 195 8.65 -2.70 16.10
CA MET A 195 8.30 -1.53 16.90
C MET A 195 7.51 -0.53 16.05
N PRO A 196 6.28 -0.17 16.43
CA PRO A 196 5.51 0.83 15.72
C PRO A 196 6.09 2.22 16.00
N TYR A 197 6.47 2.93 14.96
CA TYR A 197 6.93 4.32 15.06
C TYR A 197 6.07 5.29 14.25
N TYR A 198 5.07 4.79 13.53
CA TYR A 198 4.19 5.54 12.66
C TYR A 198 2.74 5.41 13.11
N LEU A 199 1.98 6.50 13.03
CA LEU A 199 0.57 6.55 13.34
C LEU A 199 -0.22 6.95 12.08
N TRP A 200 -1.01 6.02 11.58
CA TRP A 200 -2.06 6.30 10.61
C TRP A 200 -3.26 6.90 11.34
N LYS A 201 -3.39 8.21 11.24
CA LYS A 201 -4.39 8.95 11.98
C LYS A 201 -5.80 8.77 11.45
N TRP A 202 -6.77 8.87 12.34
CA TRP A 202 -8.17 8.95 11.95
C TRP A 202 -8.46 10.28 11.25
N ARG A 203 -9.22 10.19 10.14
CA ARG A 203 -9.74 11.34 9.42
C ARG A 203 -11.20 11.07 9.05
N ASP A 204 -12.10 12.02 9.36
CA ASP A 204 -13.54 11.86 9.11
C ASP A 204 -13.88 11.81 7.60
N GLU A 205 -12.97 12.27 6.74
CA GLU A 205 -13.12 12.27 5.29
C GLU A 205 -12.35 11.13 4.60
N SER A 206 -11.87 10.13 5.34
CA SER A 206 -11.12 9.01 4.79
C SER A 206 -11.99 8.18 3.84
N VAL A 207 -11.55 8.03 2.60
CA VAL A 207 -12.26 7.27 1.55
C VAL A 207 -12.44 5.80 1.93
N CYS A 208 -11.46 5.21 2.62
CA CYS A 208 -11.43 3.77 2.93
C CYS A 208 -12.29 3.36 4.13
N ARG A 209 -12.64 4.30 5.03
CA ARG A 209 -13.15 3.97 6.38
C ARG A 209 -14.64 4.19 6.57
N HIS A 210 -15.31 4.91 5.68
CA HIS A 210 -16.69 5.38 5.90
C HIS A 210 -17.72 4.75 4.98
N ASP A 211 -17.32 4.14 3.88
CA ASP A 211 -18.25 3.51 2.97
C ASP A 211 -18.40 2.01 3.31
N PRO A 212 -19.58 1.57 3.84
CA PRO A 212 -19.81 0.16 4.13
C PRO A 212 -19.70 -0.74 2.89
N LYS A 213 -19.83 -0.16 1.70
CA LYS A 213 -19.69 -0.85 0.41
C LYS A 213 -18.33 -0.62 -0.24
N TYR A 214 -17.34 -0.13 0.51
CA TYR A 214 -16.03 0.17 -0.04
C TYR A 214 -15.42 -1.01 -0.79
N ILE A 215 -15.38 -2.20 -0.19
CA ILE A 215 -14.84 -3.41 -0.83
C ILE A 215 -15.62 -3.76 -2.09
N LEU A 216 -16.95 -3.73 -2.06
CA LEU A 216 -17.79 -3.98 -3.25
C LEU A 216 -17.46 -3.03 -4.41
N LYS A 217 -17.24 -1.75 -4.10
CA LYS A 217 -16.93 -0.72 -5.09
C LYS A 217 -15.50 -0.80 -5.63
N THR A 218 -14.55 -1.25 -4.83
CA THR A 218 -13.12 -1.16 -5.14
C THR A 218 -12.47 -2.49 -5.49
N TYR A 219 -13.19 -3.61 -5.42
CA TYR A 219 -12.63 -4.93 -5.73
C TYR A 219 -12.11 -5.03 -7.17
N ASN A 220 -12.74 -4.32 -8.11
CA ASN A 220 -12.24 -4.21 -9.48
C ASN A 220 -10.86 -3.56 -9.56
N ASN A 221 -10.61 -2.54 -8.72
CA ASN A 221 -9.30 -1.90 -8.62
C ASN A 221 -8.24 -2.86 -8.05
N MET A 222 -8.64 -3.78 -7.15
CA MET A 222 -7.75 -4.81 -6.65
C MET A 222 -7.38 -5.83 -7.75
N LEU A 223 -8.33 -6.22 -8.61
CA LEU A 223 -8.06 -7.02 -9.81
C LEU A 223 -7.09 -6.29 -10.77
N ASP A 224 -7.28 -5.00 -10.98
CA ASP A 224 -6.40 -4.19 -11.85
C ASP A 224 -5.00 -4.08 -11.27
N SER A 225 -4.88 -3.83 -9.97
CA SER A 225 -3.60 -3.78 -9.26
C SER A 225 -2.86 -5.12 -9.34
N ASN A 226 -3.56 -6.23 -9.12
CA ASN A 226 -2.97 -7.56 -9.23
C ASN A 226 -2.61 -7.91 -10.68
N THR A 227 -3.44 -7.53 -11.66
CA THR A 227 -3.12 -7.69 -13.10
C THR A 227 -1.80 -6.98 -13.44
N ALA A 228 -1.66 -5.73 -13.00
CA ALA A 228 -0.44 -4.97 -13.21
C ALA A 228 0.77 -5.63 -12.53
N LEU A 229 0.60 -6.13 -11.32
CA LEU A 229 1.65 -6.81 -10.55
C LEU A 229 2.10 -8.12 -11.22
N VAL A 230 1.17 -8.97 -11.64
CA VAL A 230 1.48 -10.23 -12.34
C VAL A 230 2.23 -9.96 -13.65
N ASN A 231 1.80 -8.98 -14.43
CA ASN A 231 2.49 -8.58 -15.66
C ASN A 231 3.91 -8.08 -15.38
N GLN A 232 4.12 -7.30 -14.34
CA GLN A 232 5.46 -6.85 -13.93
C GLN A 232 6.39 -8.03 -13.59
N PHE A 233 5.88 -9.07 -12.93
CA PHE A 233 6.68 -10.27 -12.68
C PHE A 233 6.97 -11.06 -13.94
N LEU A 234 6.04 -11.17 -14.88
CA LEU A 234 6.27 -11.81 -16.18
C LEU A 234 7.32 -11.08 -17.01
N GLU A 235 7.22 -9.76 -17.13
CA GLU A 235 8.21 -8.91 -17.83
C GLU A 235 9.62 -9.03 -17.25
N ARG A 236 9.72 -9.31 -15.94
CA ARG A 236 11.00 -9.50 -15.23
C ARG A 236 11.49 -10.95 -15.19
N ASN A 237 10.83 -11.87 -15.92
CA ASN A 237 11.11 -13.31 -15.90
C ASN A 237 10.99 -13.95 -14.50
N ARG A 238 10.11 -13.40 -13.64
CA ARG A 238 9.78 -13.89 -12.30
C ARG A 238 8.52 -14.76 -12.35
N GLY A 239 8.55 -15.82 -13.12
CA GLY A 239 7.39 -16.67 -13.39
C GLY A 239 6.75 -17.28 -12.13
N ASP A 240 7.54 -17.64 -11.12
CA ASP A 240 7.01 -18.22 -9.88
C ASP A 240 6.26 -17.19 -9.02
N ASP A 241 6.74 -15.94 -8.97
CA ASP A 241 6.01 -14.86 -8.32
C ASP A 241 4.71 -14.54 -9.09
N ALA A 242 4.76 -14.49 -10.42
CA ALA A 242 3.56 -14.31 -11.25
C ALA A 242 2.52 -15.40 -10.99
N LYS A 243 2.92 -16.67 -10.93
CA LYS A 243 2.05 -17.80 -10.61
C LYS A 243 1.43 -17.67 -9.21
N PHE A 244 2.26 -17.32 -8.21
CA PHE A 244 1.80 -17.12 -6.84
C PHE A 244 0.71 -16.05 -6.75
N TYR A 245 0.95 -14.85 -7.31
CA TYR A 245 0.01 -13.74 -7.23
C TYR A 245 -1.26 -14.00 -8.06
N ALA A 246 -1.13 -14.59 -9.25
CA ALA A 246 -2.28 -14.98 -10.05
C ALA A 246 -3.15 -16.02 -9.34
N THR A 247 -2.53 -17.06 -8.76
CA THR A 247 -3.25 -18.12 -8.03
C THR A 247 -3.92 -17.55 -6.77
N SER A 248 -3.22 -16.69 -6.04
CA SER A 248 -3.78 -16.03 -4.85
C SER A 248 -5.00 -15.19 -5.19
N MET A 249 -4.93 -14.38 -6.26
CA MET A 249 -6.06 -13.55 -6.69
C MET A 249 -7.24 -14.36 -7.18
N ILE A 250 -7.01 -15.42 -7.97
CA ILE A 250 -8.06 -16.32 -8.45
C ILE A 250 -8.78 -16.99 -7.26
N THR A 251 -8.01 -17.44 -6.27
CA THR A 251 -8.57 -18.08 -5.07
C THR A 251 -9.31 -17.06 -4.20
N ASP A 252 -8.76 -15.86 -4.03
CA ASP A 252 -9.40 -14.77 -3.27
C ASP A 252 -10.74 -14.38 -3.90
N ALA A 253 -10.77 -14.24 -5.23
CA ALA A 253 -11.98 -13.89 -5.97
C ALA A 253 -13.09 -14.95 -5.80
N TYR A 254 -12.72 -16.24 -5.82
CA TYR A 254 -13.68 -17.30 -5.56
C TYR A 254 -14.35 -17.16 -4.20
N TYR A 255 -13.57 -16.98 -3.14
CA TYR A 255 -14.13 -16.82 -1.80
C TYR A 255 -14.88 -15.49 -1.64
N THR A 256 -14.32 -14.38 -2.12
CA THR A 256 -14.94 -13.06 -2.00
C THR A 256 -16.29 -13.00 -2.70
N LEU A 257 -16.38 -13.40 -3.97
CA LEU A 257 -17.60 -13.29 -4.77
C LEU A 257 -18.68 -14.29 -4.36
N ASN A 258 -18.37 -15.26 -3.53
CA ASN A 258 -19.29 -16.23 -2.95
C ASN A 258 -19.64 -15.95 -1.48
N LYS A 259 -19.24 -14.80 -0.91
CA LYS A 259 -19.72 -14.32 0.40
C LYS A 259 -21.18 -13.88 0.34
N ASP A 260 -21.89 -14.00 1.46
CA ASP A 260 -23.28 -13.55 1.59
C ASP A 260 -23.49 -12.10 1.17
N GLU A 261 -22.55 -11.22 1.51
CA GLU A 261 -22.57 -9.82 1.13
C GLU A 261 -22.63 -9.63 -0.39
N TRP A 262 -21.82 -10.39 -1.13
CA TRP A 262 -21.76 -10.32 -2.61
C TRP A 262 -22.94 -11.00 -3.29
N ILE A 263 -23.50 -12.05 -2.69
CA ILE A 263 -24.65 -12.77 -3.23
C ILE A 263 -25.99 -12.10 -2.85
N ASN A 264 -25.97 -11.13 -1.93
CA ASN A 264 -27.15 -10.37 -1.54
C ASN A 264 -27.79 -9.69 -2.76
N GLN A 265 -29.12 -9.73 -2.84
CA GLN A 265 -29.88 -9.21 -3.97
C GLN A 265 -29.60 -7.72 -4.23
N ASP A 266 -29.37 -6.93 -3.18
CA ASP A 266 -29.09 -5.49 -3.30
C ASP A 266 -27.70 -5.18 -3.89
N ASN A 267 -26.81 -6.17 -3.97
CA ASN A 267 -25.43 -6.01 -4.43
C ASN A 267 -25.15 -6.77 -5.76
N GLN A 268 -26.17 -7.30 -6.42
CA GLN A 268 -26.04 -8.11 -7.65
C GLN A 268 -25.35 -7.34 -8.79
N GLU A 269 -25.57 -6.05 -8.90
CA GLU A 269 -24.91 -5.22 -9.93
C GLU A 269 -23.39 -5.17 -9.71
N TYR A 270 -22.94 -4.93 -8.47
CA TYR A 270 -21.51 -4.94 -8.14
C TYR A 270 -20.91 -6.32 -8.40
N ARG A 271 -21.59 -7.38 -7.95
CA ARG A 271 -21.16 -8.75 -8.17
C ARG A 271 -20.98 -9.04 -9.65
N ARG A 272 -22.02 -8.80 -10.48
CA ARG A 272 -21.97 -9.06 -11.93
C ARG A 272 -20.82 -8.31 -12.60
N ASN A 273 -20.67 -7.02 -12.31
CA ASN A 273 -19.59 -6.20 -12.86
C ASN A 273 -18.21 -6.75 -12.50
N THR A 274 -18.04 -7.23 -11.27
CA THR A 274 -16.79 -7.81 -10.81
C THR A 274 -16.55 -9.20 -11.40
N GLU A 275 -17.59 -10.03 -11.53
CA GLU A 275 -17.49 -11.34 -12.20
C GLU A 275 -17.10 -11.19 -13.68
N LEU A 276 -17.65 -10.21 -14.41
CA LEU A 276 -17.21 -9.90 -15.78
C LEU A 276 -15.75 -9.43 -15.84
N ARG A 277 -15.33 -8.59 -14.89
CA ARG A 277 -13.94 -8.18 -14.78
C ARG A 277 -13.02 -9.37 -14.46
N PHE A 278 -13.44 -10.24 -13.55
CA PHE A 278 -12.73 -11.45 -13.20
C PHE A 278 -12.68 -12.44 -14.36
N LYS A 279 -13.73 -12.56 -15.20
CA LYS A 279 -13.71 -13.40 -16.42
C LYS A 279 -12.51 -13.03 -17.31
N LYS A 280 -12.29 -11.73 -17.52
CA LYS A 280 -11.11 -11.26 -18.27
C LYS A 280 -9.81 -11.66 -17.56
N TYR A 281 -9.70 -11.43 -16.25
CA TYR A 281 -8.55 -11.83 -15.46
C TYR A 281 -8.27 -13.34 -15.58
N TRP A 282 -9.31 -14.16 -15.48
CA TRP A 282 -9.22 -15.62 -15.66
C TRP A 282 -8.69 -15.98 -17.05
N GLN A 283 -9.22 -15.38 -18.11
CA GLN A 283 -8.76 -15.60 -19.48
C GLN A 283 -7.28 -15.28 -19.66
N ASP A 284 -6.80 -14.20 -19.06
CA ASP A 284 -5.42 -13.76 -19.14
C ASP A 284 -4.46 -14.68 -18.37
N PHE A 285 -4.87 -15.20 -17.22
CA PHE A 285 -3.96 -15.85 -16.27
C PHE A 285 -4.29 -17.31 -15.93
N LYS A 286 -5.32 -17.92 -16.52
CA LYS A 286 -5.68 -19.33 -16.24
C LYS A 286 -4.51 -20.31 -16.50
N ASN A 287 -3.72 -20.08 -17.54
CA ASN A 287 -2.58 -20.94 -17.85
C ASN A 287 -1.50 -20.86 -16.76
N LEU A 288 -1.28 -19.70 -16.13
CA LEU A 288 -0.41 -19.58 -14.97
C LEU A 288 -0.97 -20.40 -13.81
N TYR A 289 -2.25 -20.22 -13.50
CA TYR A 289 -2.94 -20.96 -12.45
C TYR A 289 -2.87 -22.48 -12.69
N GLU A 290 -3.17 -22.96 -13.88
CA GLU A 290 -3.15 -24.38 -14.21
C GLU A 290 -1.76 -24.99 -14.11
N SER A 291 -0.71 -24.20 -14.40
CA SER A 291 0.69 -24.64 -14.33
C SER A 291 1.26 -24.75 -12.91
N VAL A 292 0.54 -24.29 -11.88
CA VAL A 292 0.98 -24.35 -10.48
C VAL A 292 0.79 -25.78 -9.93
N ASP A 293 1.81 -26.27 -9.23
CA ASP A 293 1.75 -27.55 -8.54
C ASP A 293 0.57 -27.64 -7.56
N LEU A 294 -0.09 -28.81 -7.48
CA LEU A 294 -1.26 -29.00 -6.63
C LEU A 294 -0.98 -28.77 -5.14
N GLY A 295 0.22 -29.10 -4.66
CA GLY A 295 0.62 -28.86 -3.28
C GLY A 295 0.73 -27.37 -2.97
N VAL A 296 1.29 -26.58 -3.92
CA VAL A 296 1.39 -25.12 -3.81
C VAL A 296 -0.01 -24.50 -3.87
N LYS A 297 -0.87 -24.91 -4.80
CA LYS A 297 -2.27 -24.45 -4.84
C LYS A 297 -2.99 -24.71 -3.52
N TYR A 298 -2.81 -25.90 -2.96
CA TYR A 298 -3.41 -26.26 -1.68
C TYR A 298 -2.95 -25.34 -0.55
N GLN A 299 -1.65 -25.04 -0.47
CA GLN A 299 -1.11 -24.14 0.56
C GLN A 299 -1.67 -22.72 0.42
N ILE A 300 -1.71 -22.18 -0.79
CA ILE A 300 -2.28 -20.85 -1.06
C ILE A 300 -3.77 -20.83 -0.68
N THR A 301 -4.53 -21.84 -1.13
CA THR A 301 -5.96 -21.95 -0.86
C THR A 301 -6.23 -22.09 0.64
N ALA A 302 -5.44 -22.91 1.36
CA ALA A 302 -5.60 -23.10 2.80
C ALA A 302 -5.37 -21.79 3.57
N GLY A 303 -4.35 -21.01 3.21
CA GLY A 303 -4.07 -19.70 3.83
C GLY A 303 -5.19 -18.70 3.61
N ILE A 304 -5.68 -18.59 2.38
CA ILE A 304 -6.80 -17.69 2.04
C ILE A 304 -8.08 -18.16 2.75
N ARG A 305 -8.40 -19.44 2.66
CA ARG A 305 -9.58 -20.03 3.33
C ARG A 305 -9.55 -19.81 4.85
N GLN A 306 -8.39 -19.94 5.49
CA GLN A 306 -8.26 -19.67 6.92
C GLN A 306 -8.62 -18.24 7.29
N ARG A 307 -8.22 -17.25 6.48
CA ARG A 307 -8.62 -15.85 6.66
C ARG A 307 -10.13 -15.69 6.60
N PHE A 308 -10.78 -16.20 5.56
CA PHE A 308 -12.23 -16.13 5.40
C PHE A 308 -12.98 -16.86 6.52
N PHE A 309 -12.42 -17.99 7.00
CA PHE A 309 -12.98 -18.72 8.14
C PHE A 309 -12.93 -17.90 9.44
N ALA A 310 -11.81 -17.23 9.69
CA ALA A 310 -11.64 -16.37 10.87
C ALA A 310 -12.62 -15.17 10.86
N GLU A 311 -13.00 -14.68 9.66
CA GLU A 311 -13.99 -13.63 9.48
C GLU A 311 -15.46 -14.14 9.60
N GLY A 312 -15.69 -15.45 9.80
CA GLY A 312 -17.03 -16.03 9.89
C GLY A 312 -17.77 -16.15 8.57
N LEU A 313 -17.07 -16.08 7.44
CA LEU A 313 -17.62 -15.86 6.10
C LEU A 313 -17.65 -17.15 5.24
N LEU A 314 -17.91 -18.32 5.83
CA LEU A 314 -17.93 -19.57 5.06
C LEU A 314 -19.33 -20.12 4.84
N HIS A 315 -19.91 -19.77 3.71
CA HIS A 315 -20.92 -20.60 3.05
C HIS A 315 -20.50 -20.85 1.60
N GLU A 316 -19.75 -21.94 1.36
CA GLU A 316 -19.47 -22.38 -0.01
C GLU A 316 -20.77 -22.88 -0.63
N THR A 317 -21.45 -22.04 -1.41
CA THR A 317 -22.70 -22.41 -2.11
C THR A 317 -22.44 -23.23 -3.36
N GLN A 318 -21.22 -23.21 -3.89
CA GLN A 318 -20.78 -23.96 -5.08
C GLN A 318 -19.28 -24.27 -4.99
N THR A 319 -18.84 -25.32 -5.70
CA THR A 319 -17.42 -25.65 -5.80
C THR A 319 -16.68 -24.64 -6.68
N PHE A 320 -15.35 -24.58 -6.55
CA PHE A 320 -14.52 -23.74 -7.43
C PHE A 320 -14.77 -24.04 -8.92
N ASP A 321 -14.83 -25.33 -9.31
CA ASP A 321 -15.04 -25.71 -10.71
C ASP A 321 -16.43 -25.29 -11.22
N GLN A 322 -17.47 -25.38 -10.39
CA GLN A 322 -18.80 -24.91 -10.73
C GLN A 322 -18.82 -23.39 -10.93
N TRP A 323 -18.11 -22.67 -10.07
CA TRP A 323 -18.01 -21.22 -10.17
C TRP A 323 -17.24 -20.77 -11.41
N ILE A 324 -16.08 -21.39 -11.70
CA ILE A 324 -15.30 -21.08 -12.90
C ILE A 324 -16.12 -21.36 -14.17
N LYS A 325 -16.86 -22.47 -14.21
CA LYS A 325 -17.74 -22.75 -15.34
C LYS A 325 -18.80 -21.66 -15.52
N HIS A 326 -19.42 -21.20 -14.42
CA HIS A 326 -20.35 -20.07 -14.46
C HIS A 326 -19.68 -18.80 -15.03
N ILE A 327 -18.46 -18.45 -14.56
CA ILE A 327 -17.69 -17.30 -15.05
C ILE A 327 -17.42 -17.40 -16.56
N GLU A 328 -17.00 -18.57 -17.04
CA GLU A 328 -16.69 -18.80 -18.47
C GLU A 328 -17.95 -18.68 -19.36
N GLU A 329 -19.11 -19.09 -18.85
CA GLU A 329 -20.39 -19.07 -19.55
C GLU A 329 -21.11 -17.70 -19.49
N MET A 330 -20.64 -16.73 -18.69
CA MET A 330 -21.25 -15.39 -18.61
C MET A 330 -21.20 -14.69 -19.98
N GLU A 331 -22.29 -14.03 -20.36
CA GLU A 331 -22.34 -13.13 -21.51
C GLU A 331 -21.83 -11.74 -21.09
N ASP A 332 -21.04 -11.10 -21.97
CA ASP A 332 -20.44 -9.78 -21.78
C ASP A 332 -21.49 -8.66 -21.65
#